data_c15bda2207fd9369248eade69e0793e9
#
_entry.id   c15bda2207fd9369248eade69e0793e9
#
_cell.length_a   1.000
_cell.length_b   1.000
_cell.length_c   1.000
_cell.angle_alpha   90.00
_cell.angle_beta   90.00
_cell.angle_gamma   90.00
#
_symmetry.space_group_name_H-M   'P 1'
#
loop_
_entity.id
_entity.type
_entity.pdbx_description
1 polymer ?
#
loop_
_entity_poly.entity_id
_entity_poly.type
_entity_poly.pdbx_seq_one_letter_code
_entity_poly.pdbx_strand_id
1 'polypeptide(L)'
;AAGKQKIILELYEKFFKTALPKEVEKLGIVYTPTECVDFIINSVEYLMKKEFGKSLSDHGVHIIDGFTGTGTFVVRLLQSGIIKTQDLLYKYTNDIHANEIVLLAYYIAAINIEETFHELNKSKEYIPFDGIVLTDTFQLYEDSNEWIQKMSARRIYYNLYF
;
A
#
# COMPACT_ATOMS: atom_id res chain seq x y z
N ALA A 1 -0.92 2.14 -19.62
CA ALA A 1 -0.57 2.33 -18.20
C ALA A 1 0.47 1.32 -17.71
N ALA A 2 0.24 0.02 -17.75
CA ALA A 2 1.18 -0.99 -17.22
C ALA A 2 2.64 -0.85 -17.72
N GLY A 3 2.84 -0.38 -18.94
CA GLY A 3 4.19 -0.15 -19.51
C GLY A 3 4.92 1.04 -18.87
N LYS A 4 4.22 2.11 -18.51
CA LYS A 4 4.84 3.29 -17.87
C LYS A 4 5.24 2.98 -16.43
N GLN A 5 4.40 2.30 -15.66
CA GLN A 5 4.69 1.88 -14.29
C GLN A 5 5.93 0.97 -14.25
N LYS A 6 6.01 0.00 -15.17
CA LYS A 6 7.17 -0.87 -15.27
C LYS A 6 8.47 -0.10 -15.55
N ILE A 7 8.44 0.89 -16.43
CA ILE A 7 9.61 1.73 -16.74
C ILE A 7 10.03 2.55 -15.52
N ILE A 8 9.09 3.15 -14.80
CA ILE A 8 9.38 3.92 -13.59
C ILE A 8 10.02 3.03 -12.53
N LEU A 9 9.48 1.83 -12.31
CA LEU A 9 10.05 0.84 -11.39
C LEU A 9 11.46 0.42 -11.80
N GLU A 10 11.69 0.08 -13.06
CA GLU A 10 13.02 -0.29 -13.56
C GLU A 10 14.05 0.83 -13.44
N LEU A 11 13.64 2.08 -13.73
CA LEU A 11 14.50 3.25 -13.56
C LEU A 11 14.84 3.49 -12.08
N TYR A 12 13.85 3.37 -11.21
CA TYR A 12 14.01 3.49 -9.77
C TYR A 12 14.97 2.42 -9.23
N GLU A 13 14.76 1.14 -9.59
CA GLU A 13 15.65 0.05 -9.18
C GLU A 13 17.10 0.27 -9.64
N LYS A 14 17.28 0.63 -10.91
CA LYS A 14 18.63 0.93 -11.45
C LYS A 14 19.27 2.13 -10.76
N PHE A 15 18.49 3.19 -10.53
CA PHE A 15 18.99 4.37 -9.84
C PHE A 15 19.47 4.03 -8.43
N PHE A 16 18.64 3.35 -7.63
CA PHE A 16 19.00 3.02 -6.26
C PHE A 16 20.18 2.07 -6.18
N LYS A 17 20.22 1.01 -6.98
CA LYS A 17 21.34 0.07 -7.04
C LYS A 17 22.65 0.74 -7.50
N THR A 18 22.57 1.77 -8.33
CA THR A 18 23.76 2.44 -8.89
C THR A 18 24.19 3.63 -8.05
N ALA A 19 23.25 4.47 -7.61
CA ALA A 19 23.55 5.72 -6.91
C ALA A 19 23.70 5.55 -5.39
N LEU A 20 22.98 4.61 -4.79
CA LEU A 20 22.88 4.42 -3.33
C LEU A 20 23.01 2.94 -2.92
N PRO A 21 24.06 2.21 -3.38
CA PRO A 21 24.16 0.76 -3.14
C PRO A 21 24.27 0.41 -1.65
N LYS A 22 24.93 1.24 -0.84
CA LYS A 22 25.09 1.03 0.61
C LYS A 22 23.76 1.22 1.35
N GLU A 23 22.95 2.17 0.94
CA GLU A 23 21.60 2.41 1.50
C GLU A 23 20.66 1.28 1.13
N VAL A 24 20.72 0.78 -0.10
CA VAL A 24 19.94 -0.38 -0.55
C VAL A 24 20.26 -1.62 0.29
N GLU A 25 21.55 -1.89 0.51
CA GLU A 25 22.01 -3.01 1.34
C GLU A 25 21.60 -2.83 2.81
N LYS A 26 21.81 -1.63 3.36
CA LYS A 26 21.50 -1.32 4.77
C LYS A 26 20.02 -1.36 5.08
N LEU A 27 19.17 -0.89 4.17
CA LEU A 27 17.71 -0.84 4.33
C LEU A 27 17.02 -2.12 3.85
N GLY A 28 17.77 -3.07 3.26
CA GLY A 28 17.20 -4.32 2.77
C GLY A 28 16.17 -4.12 1.66
N ILE A 29 16.36 -3.11 0.80
CA ILE A 29 15.41 -2.81 -0.27
C ILE A 29 15.41 -3.97 -1.28
N VAL A 30 14.38 -4.79 -1.21
CA VAL A 30 14.13 -5.93 -2.10
C VAL A 30 12.76 -5.78 -2.73
N TYR A 31 12.69 -5.94 -4.05
CA TYR A 31 11.42 -5.89 -4.77
C TYR A 31 10.76 -7.27 -4.79
N THR A 32 9.54 -7.33 -4.27
CA THR A 32 8.75 -8.56 -4.28
C THR A 32 8.19 -8.79 -5.69
N PRO A 33 8.40 -9.96 -6.30
CA PRO A 33 7.79 -10.29 -7.59
C PRO A 33 6.26 -10.17 -7.53
N THR A 34 5.67 -9.66 -8.61
CA THR A 34 4.22 -9.40 -8.67
C THR A 34 3.39 -10.65 -8.44
N GLU A 35 3.87 -11.81 -8.88
CA GLU A 35 3.23 -13.11 -8.69
C GLU A 35 3.16 -13.50 -7.21
N CYS A 36 4.20 -13.18 -6.43
CA CYS A 36 4.23 -13.38 -4.99
C CYS A 36 3.23 -12.44 -4.29
N VAL A 37 3.19 -11.18 -4.71
CA VAL A 37 2.25 -10.19 -4.19
C VAL A 37 0.81 -10.65 -4.43
N ASP A 38 0.49 -11.07 -5.66
CA ASP A 38 -0.83 -11.57 -6.03
C ASP A 38 -1.21 -12.81 -5.22
N PHE A 39 -0.27 -13.74 -5.03
CA PHE A 39 -0.49 -14.93 -4.20
C PHE A 39 -0.81 -14.56 -2.76
N ILE A 40 -0.07 -13.62 -2.16
CA ILE A 40 -0.28 -13.17 -0.79
C ILE A 40 -1.67 -12.51 -0.67
N ILE A 41 -2.02 -11.57 -1.55
CA ILE A 41 -3.30 -10.86 -1.54
C ILE A 41 -4.47 -11.85 -1.63
N ASN A 42 -4.41 -12.80 -2.58
CA ASN A 42 -5.46 -13.81 -2.75
C ASN A 42 -5.54 -14.76 -1.55
N SER A 43 -4.40 -15.11 -0.95
CA SER A 43 -4.36 -15.98 0.24
C SER A 43 -5.01 -15.29 1.44
N VAL A 44 -4.73 -14.00 1.63
CA VAL A 44 -5.35 -13.19 2.71
C VAL A 44 -6.85 -13.07 2.48
N GLU A 45 -7.31 -12.76 1.27
CA GLU A 45 -8.72 -12.71 0.94
C GLU A 45 -9.43 -14.05 1.23
N TYR A 46 -8.80 -15.16 0.85
CA TYR A 46 -9.33 -16.50 1.14
C TYR A 46 -9.45 -16.75 2.65
N LEU A 47 -8.39 -16.45 3.41
CA LEU A 47 -8.39 -16.64 4.87
C LEU A 47 -9.39 -15.71 5.57
N MET A 48 -9.49 -14.45 5.14
CA MET A 48 -10.48 -13.51 5.67
C MET A 48 -11.89 -14.02 5.51
N LYS A 49 -12.24 -14.54 4.33
CA LYS A 49 -13.54 -15.13 4.09
C LYS A 49 -13.79 -16.39 4.92
N LYS A 50 -12.79 -17.26 4.97
CA LYS A 50 -12.91 -18.56 5.63
C LYS A 50 -13.01 -18.44 7.15
N GLU A 51 -12.13 -17.65 7.77
CA GLU A 51 -11.97 -17.62 9.23
C GLU A 51 -12.81 -16.50 9.89
N PHE A 52 -13.08 -15.41 9.18
CA PHE A 52 -13.76 -14.24 9.73
C PHE A 52 -15.08 -13.89 9.03
N GLY A 53 -15.42 -14.56 7.91
CA GLY A 53 -16.59 -14.23 7.12
C GLY A 53 -16.55 -12.82 6.53
N LYS A 54 -15.35 -12.25 6.34
CA LYS A 54 -15.10 -10.90 5.84
C LYS A 54 -14.29 -10.93 4.55
N SER A 55 -14.43 -9.88 3.74
CA SER A 55 -13.64 -9.64 2.53
C SER A 55 -12.75 -8.43 2.73
N LEU A 56 -11.64 -8.37 2.01
CA LEU A 56 -10.80 -7.15 1.91
C LEU A 56 -11.59 -5.97 1.32
N SER A 57 -12.71 -6.22 0.63
CA SER A 57 -13.62 -5.18 0.12
C SER A 57 -14.53 -4.60 1.19
N ASP A 58 -14.75 -5.29 2.31
CA ASP A 58 -15.71 -4.85 3.31
C ASP A 58 -15.24 -3.56 4.01
N HIS A 59 -16.18 -2.65 4.24
CA HIS A 59 -15.92 -1.41 5.00
C HIS A 59 -15.48 -1.73 6.42
N GLY A 60 -14.47 -1.03 6.91
CA GLY A 60 -13.88 -1.21 8.24
C GLY A 60 -12.91 -2.39 8.34
N VAL A 61 -12.63 -3.12 7.24
CA VAL A 61 -11.50 -4.03 7.14
C VAL A 61 -10.29 -3.19 6.70
N HIS A 62 -9.47 -2.79 7.66
CA HIS A 62 -8.28 -1.98 7.38
C HIS A 62 -7.13 -2.85 6.89
N ILE A 63 -6.43 -2.36 5.89
CA ILE A 63 -5.27 -3.00 5.25
C ILE A 63 -4.10 -2.05 5.42
N ILE A 64 -2.99 -2.53 5.96
CA ILE A 64 -1.77 -1.75 6.08
C ILE A 64 -0.59 -2.45 5.41
N ASP A 65 0.10 -1.73 4.54
CA ASP A 65 1.42 -2.09 4.02
C ASP A 65 2.47 -1.30 4.82
N GLY A 66 3.10 -1.97 5.77
CA GLY A 66 4.06 -1.34 6.69
C GLY A 66 5.42 -1.02 6.07
N PHE A 67 5.71 -1.56 4.88
CA PHE A 67 7.00 -1.42 4.16
C PHE A 67 6.74 -1.24 2.67
N THR A 68 6.05 -0.19 2.34
CA THR A 68 5.36 0.01 1.05
C THR A 68 6.29 0.01 -0.16
N GLY A 69 7.54 0.44 0.00
CA GLY A 69 8.45 0.59 -1.12
C GLY A 69 7.87 1.51 -2.18
N THR A 70 7.71 1.00 -3.39
CA THR A 70 7.11 1.74 -4.52
C THR A 70 5.60 1.54 -4.65
N GLY A 71 4.94 0.97 -3.65
CA GLY A 71 3.49 0.81 -3.60
C GLY A 71 2.96 -0.47 -4.26
N THR A 72 3.80 -1.46 -4.53
CA THR A 72 3.42 -2.64 -5.33
C THR A 72 2.24 -3.40 -4.72
N PHE A 73 2.22 -3.64 -3.40
CA PHE A 73 1.11 -4.36 -2.75
C PHE A 73 -0.21 -3.61 -2.89
N VAL A 74 -0.22 -2.30 -2.60
CA VAL A 74 -1.44 -1.49 -2.70
C VAL A 74 -1.92 -1.40 -4.14
N VAL A 75 -1.03 -1.16 -5.10
CA VAL A 75 -1.34 -1.14 -6.53
C VAL A 75 -1.95 -2.47 -6.98
N ARG A 76 -1.32 -3.61 -6.63
CA ARG A 76 -1.85 -4.94 -6.99
C ARG A 76 -3.18 -5.25 -6.32
N LEU A 77 -3.36 -4.84 -5.06
CA LEU A 77 -4.65 -4.97 -4.37
C LEU A 77 -5.76 -4.22 -5.12
N LEU A 78 -5.52 -2.96 -5.50
CA LEU A 78 -6.49 -2.16 -6.28
C LEU A 78 -6.81 -2.82 -7.63
N GLN A 79 -5.80 -3.36 -8.30
CA GLN A 79 -5.94 -4.01 -9.61
C GLN A 79 -6.54 -5.42 -9.56
N SER A 80 -6.51 -6.08 -8.39
CA SER A 80 -6.92 -7.49 -8.24
C SER A 80 -8.40 -7.77 -8.53
N GLY A 81 -9.26 -6.74 -8.47
CA GLY A 81 -10.71 -6.88 -8.55
C GLY A 81 -11.37 -7.43 -7.27
N ILE A 82 -10.58 -7.68 -6.21
CA ILE A 82 -11.10 -8.08 -4.89
C ILE A 82 -11.93 -6.94 -4.29
N ILE A 83 -11.40 -5.70 -4.36
CA ILE A 83 -12.14 -4.51 -3.96
C ILE A 83 -13.17 -4.22 -5.05
N LYS A 84 -14.45 -4.29 -4.68
CA LYS A 84 -15.55 -4.03 -5.61
C LYS A 84 -15.55 -2.54 -6.01
N THR A 85 -15.96 -2.27 -7.23
CA THR A 85 -15.98 -0.89 -7.78
C THR A 85 -16.76 0.09 -6.89
N GLN A 86 -17.87 -0.35 -6.30
CA GLN A 86 -18.69 0.47 -5.40
C GLN A 86 -18.00 0.81 -4.08
N ASP A 87 -17.08 -0.03 -3.62
CA ASP A 87 -16.36 0.11 -2.35
C ASP A 87 -14.99 0.79 -2.55
N LEU A 88 -14.54 0.93 -3.81
CA LEU A 88 -13.20 1.37 -4.17
C LEU A 88 -12.85 2.73 -3.57
N LEU A 89 -13.72 3.72 -3.73
CA LEU A 89 -13.51 5.06 -3.17
C LEU A 89 -13.40 5.04 -1.64
N TYR A 90 -14.33 4.33 -0.99
CA TYR A 90 -14.33 4.22 0.46
C TYR A 90 -13.06 3.54 0.98
N LYS A 91 -12.66 2.42 0.37
CA LYS A 91 -11.44 1.69 0.75
C LYS A 91 -10.20 2.55 0.57
N TYR A 92 -10.07 3.23 -0.57
CA TYR A 92 -8.97 4.11 -0.88
C TYR A 92 -8.82 5.26 0.11
N THR A 93 -9.93 5.88 0.52
CA THR A 93 -9.90 7.05 1.40
C THR A 93 -9.89 6.72 2.88
N ASN A 94 -10.29 5.49 3.30
CA ASN A 94 -10.50 5.19 4.71
C ASN A 94 -9.75 3.96 5.23
N ASP A 95 -9.64 2.89 4.42
CA ASP A 95 -9.26 1.57 4.95
C ASP A 95 -7.91 1.07 4.44
N ILE A 96 -7.29 1.73 3.45
CA ILE A 96 -5.96 1.36 2.94
C ILE A 96 -4.93 2.31 3.53
N HIS A 97 -3.87 1.73 4.12
CA HIS A 97 -2.79 2.46 4.79
C HIS A 97 -1.45 1.95 4.28
N ALA A 98 -0.47 2.84 4.25
CA ALA A 98 0.87 2.56 3.76
C ALA A 98 1.91 3.33 4.57
N ASN A 99 3.03 2.69 4.92
CA ASN A 99 4.15 3.33 5.57
C ASN A 99 5.41 3.13 4.75
N GLU A 100 6.19 4.19 4.57
CA GLU A 100 7.47 4.13 3.87
C GLU A 100 8.48 5.05 4.55
N ILE A 101 9.71 4.57 4.76
CA ILE A 101 10.77 5.34 5.40
C ILE A 101 11.64 6.12 4.41
N VAL A 102 11.73 5.63 3.16
CA VAL A 102 12.56 6.26 2.12
C VAL A 102 11.74 7.30 1.36
N LEU A 103 12.10 8.57 1.51
CA LEU A 103 11.35 9.69 0.93
C LEU A 103 11.05 9.54 -0.57
N LEU A 104 12.03 9.07 -1.35
CA LEU A 104 11.83 8.90 -2.79
C LEU A 104 10.86 7.75 -3.10
N ALA A 105 10.94 6.63 -2.36
CA ALA A 105 10.00 5.51 -2.48
C ALA A 105 8.59 5.94 -2.09
N TYR A 106 8.44 6.72 -1.01
CA TYR A 106 7.18 7.32 -0.58
C TYR A 106 6.50 8.11 -1.71
N TYR A 107 7.22 9.02 -2.38
CA TYR A 107 6.64 9.78 -3.49
C TYR A 107 6.26 8.90 -4.67
N ILE A 108 7.08 7.91 -5.01
CA ILE A 108 6.79 6.98 -6.10
C ILE A 108 5.56 6.12 -5.76
N ALA A 109 5.47 5.63 -4.52
CA ALA A 109 4.32 4.88 -4.05
C ALA A 109 3.03 5.70 -4.14
N ALA A 110 3.05 6.93 -3.63
CA ALA A 110 1.90 7.83 -3.70
C ALA A 110 1.41 8.01 -5.14
N ILE A 111 2.32 8.34 -6.06
CA ILE A 111 1.99 8.52 -7.49
C ILE A 111 1.43 7.24 -8.11
N ASN A 112 2.06 6.08 -7.87
CA ASN A 112 1.62 4.80 -8.43
C ASN A 112 0.22 4.40 -7.93
N ILE A 113 -0.02 4.59 -6.63
CA ILE A 113 -1.31 4.28 -6.00
C ILE A 113 -2.41 5.22 -6.54
N GLU A 114 -2.14 6.53 -6.59
CA GLU A 114 -3.07 7.53 -7.11
C GLU A 114 -3.41 7.29 -8.58
N GLU A 115 -2.39 7.08 -9.44
CA GLU A 115 -2.60 6.78 -10.86
C GLU A 115 -3.47 5.54 -11.04
N THR A 116 -3.17 4.47 -10.28
CA THR A 116 -3.94 3.22 -10.33
C THR A 116 -5.38 3.43 -9.89
N PHE A 117 -5.60 4.14 -8.77
CA PHE A 117 -6.94 4.44 -8.29
C PHE A 117 -7.74 5.24 -9.31
N HIS A 118 -7.17 6.30 -9.89
CA HIS A 118 -7.86 7.15 -10.85
C HIS A 118 -8.21 6.43 -12.15
N GLU A 119 -7.35 5.51 -12.61
CA GLU A 119 -7.67 4.64 -13.76
C GLU A 119 -8.90 3.75 -13.50
N LEU A 120 -9.00 3.21 -12.28
CA LEU A 120 -10.09 2.31 -11.90
C LEU A 120 -11.39 3.05 -11.57
N ASN A 121 -11.28 4.18 -10.85
CA ASN A 121 -12.42 4.95 -10.37
C ASN A 121 -13.12 5.75 -11.49
N LYS A 122 -12.42 6.01 -12.61
CA LYS A 122 -12.94 6.79 -13.75
C LYS A 122 -13.49 8.17 -13.38
N SER A 123 -13.19 8.66 -12.18
CA SER A 123 -13.53 10.01 -11.74
C SER A 123 -12.69 11.03 -12.48
N LYS A 124 -13.29 12.20 -12.78
CA LYS A 124 -12.56 13.36 -13.30
C LYS A 124 -11.94 14.20 -12.19
N GLU A 125 -12.37 14.00 -10.96
CA GLU A 125 -11.88 14.71 -9.80
C GLU A 125 -10.62 14.02 -9.26
N TYR A 126 -9.57 14.79 -9.03
CA TYR A 126 -8.35 14.31 -8.40
C TYR A 126 -8.57 14.12 -6.91
N ILE A 127 -8.28 12.93 -6.41
CA ILE A 127 -8.38 12.56 -4.99
C ILE A 127 -7.00 12.04 -4.57
N PRO A 128 -6.27 12.78 -3.70
CA PRO A 128 -4.95 12.34 -3.21
C PRO A 128 -5.06 11.08 -2.36
N PHE A 129 -3.97 10.33 -2.26
CA PHE A 129 -3.88 9.17 -1.37
C PHE A 129 -3.35 9.60 0.01
N ASP A 130 -4.25 9.97 0.91
CA ASP A 130 -3.91 10.36 2.29
C ASP A 130 -3.56 9.17 3.20
N GLY A 131 -3.64 7.94 2.68
CA GLY A 131 -3.36 6.71 3.42
C GLY A 131 -1.87 6.42 3.59
N ILE A 132 -0.97 7.09 2.87
CA ILE A 132 0.47 6.86 2.97
C ILE A 132 1.14 7.84 3.93
N VAL A 133 2.07 7.33 4.76
CA VAL A 133 2.82 8.11 5.74
C VAL A 133 4.33 7.87 5.58
N LEU A 134 5.10 8.97 5.56
CA LEU A 134 6.57 8.89 5.60
C LEU A 134 7.00 8.65 7.05
N THR A 135 7.33 7.40 7.38
CA THR A 135 7.64 7.02 8.76
C THR A 135 8.42 5.72 8.84
N ASP A 136 9.13 5.53 9.95
CA ASP A 136 9.71 4.24 10.33
C ASP A 136 8.66 3.42 11.08
N THR A 137 8.20 2.34 10.48
CA THR A 137 7.17 1.45 11.05
C THR A 137 7.57 0.87 12.40
N PHE A 138 8.86 0.63 12.63
CA PHE A 138 9.34 0.08 13.90
C PHE A 138 9.43 1.12 15.02
N GLN A 139 9.63 2.41 14.70
CA GLN A 139 9.72 3.48 15.68
C GLN A 139 8.36 4.04 16.10
N LEU A 140 7.30 3.73 15.37
CA LEU A 140 5.93 4.14 15.73
C LEU A 140 5.48 3.67 17.13
N TYR A 141 6.17 2.69 17.71
CA TYR A 141 5.85 2.14 19.03
C TYR A 141 6.38 3.00 20.20
N GLU A 142 7.39 3.80 19.98
CA GLU A 142 8.04 4.59 21.03
C GLU A 142 7.29 5.89 21.34
N ASP A 143 6.60 6.49 20.34
CA ASP A 143 5.79 7.72 20.47
C ASP A 143 4.27 7.44 20.48
N SER A 144 3.86 6.35 21.08
CA SER A 144 2.58 5.64 20.91
C SER A 144 1.29 6.42 21.21
N ASN A 145 1.34 7.62 21.80
CA ASN A 145 0.11 8.33 22.18
C ASN A 145 -0.59 9.05 20.99
N GLU A 146 0.15 9.58 20.03
CA GLU A 146 -0.47 10.29 18.89
C GLU A 146 -1.02 9.35 17.82
N TRP A 147 -0.30 8.26 17.55
CA TRP A 147 -0.70 7.30 16.53
C TRP A 147 -1.89 6.45 16.93
N ILE A 148 -1.87 5.94 18.16
CA ILE A 148 -3.02 5.21 18.74
C ILE A 148 -4.25 6.11 18.79
N GLN A 149 -4.12 7.40 19.06
CA GLN A 149 -5.24 8.34 19.01
C GLN A 149 -5.74 8.60 17.59
N LYS A 150 -4.87 8.74 16.59
CA LYS A 150 -5.26 8.87 15.18
C LYS A 150 -5.90 7.60 14.62
N MET A 151 -5.39 6.43 15.01
CA MET A 151 -5.95 5.15 14.62
C MET A 151 -7.20 4.78 15.42
N SER A 152 -7.27 5.04 16.71
CA SER A 152 -8.46 4.77 17.52
C SER A 152 -9.64 5.69 17.20
N ALA A 153 -9.38 6.91 16.74
CA ALA A 153 -10.43 7.78 16.20
C ALA A 153 -11.09 7.24 14.92
N ARG A 154 -10.44 6.31 14.21
CA ARG A 154 -10.94 5.66 12.99
C ARG A 154 -11.35 4.20 13.21
N ARG A 155 -11.74 3.77 14.42
CA ARG A 155 -12.25 2.42 14.77
C ARG A 155 -11.62 1.29 13.94
N ILE A 156 -10.40 0.85 14.34
CA ILE A 156 -9.70 -0.26 13.70
C ILE A 156 -10.28 -1.56 14.23
N TYR A 157 -10.88 -2.36 13.36
CA TYR A 157 -11.40 -3.67 13.74
C TYR A 157 -10.51 -4.85 13.35
N TYR A 158 -9.67 -4.73 12.33
CA TYR A 158 -8.71 -5.77 11.93
C TYR A 158 -7.51 -5.14 11.23
N ASN A 159 -6.33 -5.33 11.78
CA ASN A 159 -5.07 -4.93 11.15
C ASN A 159 -4.46 -6.14 10.45
N LEU A 160 -4.37 -6.10 9.13
CA LEU A 160 -3.59 -7.05 8.36
C LEU A 160 -2.27 -6.39 7.97
N TYR A 161 -1.17 -6.97 8.45
CA TYR A 161 0.18 -6.53 8.07
C TYR A 161 0.67 -7.45 6.96
N PHE A 162 1.16 -6.86 5.87
CA PHE A 162 1.84 -7.56 4.80
C PHE A 162 3.35 -7.44 4.94
#